data_a600e310c1dc0245fb0d01436cded34c
#
_entry.id   a600e310c1dc0245fb0d01436cded34c
#
_cell.length_a   1.000
_cell.length_b   1.000
_cell.length_c   1.000
_cell.angle_alpha   90.00
_cell.angle_beta   90.00
_cell.angle_gamma   90.00
#
_symmetry.space_group_name_H-M   'P 1'
#
loop_
_entity.id
_entity.type
_entity.pdbx_description
1 polymer ?
#
loop_
_entity_poly.entity_id
_entity_poly.type
_entity_poly.pdbx_seq_one_letter_code
_entity_poly.pdbx_strand_id
1 'polypeptide(L)'
;MTDIRFALAQIDTCVGDLDSNAGKIMRYVRRAAQQGAQVVVFPEMTLTGYPIEDLALRATFRKAAWNKANWLATELAADGLGDLFVVVGTVGTDRETSKPRNRLVVLHDGVVWAGYDKHFLPNYGVFDEFRIFSPGNKSMVLDVNGARIGVAICEDIWQDGGPVAELPEQHIDLLLTMNGSPYEEG
;
A
#
# COMPACT_ATOMS: atom_id res chain seq x y z
N MET A 1 5.44 13.93 -23.23
CA MET A 1 4.95 13.17 -22.05
C MET A 1 5.67 11.85 -22.05
N THR A 2 6.25 11.47 -20.94
CA THR A 2 6.91 10.17 -20.81
C THR A 2 5.82 9.14 -20.53
N ASP A 3 5.71 8.10 -21.34
CA ASP A 3 4.75 7.02 -21.10
C ASP A 3 5.18 6.21 -19.87
N ILE A 4 4.32 6.11 -18.86
CA ILE A 4 4.56 5.30 -17.67
C ILE A 4 3.67 4.05 -17.75
N ARG A 5 4.30 2.89 -17.61
CA ARG A 5 3.59 1.62 -17.57
C ARG A 5 3.35 1.17 -16.13
N PHE A 6 2.08 1.06 -15.76
CA PHE A 6 1.64 0.50 -14.50
C PHE A 6 1.32 -0.99 -14.65
N ALA A 7 1.69 -1.78 -13.65
CA ALA A 7 1.20 -3.13 -13.47
C ALA A 7 0.31 -3.16 -12.21
N LEU A 8 -0.98 -3.42 -12.39
CA LEU A 8 -1.93 -3.63 -11.31
C LEU A 8 -1.95 -5.12 -10.97
N ALA A 9 -1.29 -5.49 -9.88
CA ALA A 9 -1.09 -6.87 -9.48
C ALA A 9 -2.22 -7.34 -8.56
N GLN A 10 -3.32 -7.79 -9.15
CA GLN A 10 -4.43 -8.41 -8.41
C GLN A 10 -4.01 -9.82 -7.97
N ILE A 11 -3.78 -9.99 -6.67
CA ILE A 11 -3.32 -11.24 -6.09
C ILE A 11 -4.14 -11.65 -4.86
N ASP A 12 -4.26 -12.93 -4.65
CA ASP A 12 -4.86 -13.52 -3.45
C ASP A 12 -3.79 -13.71 -2.37
N THR A 13 -4.05 -13.21 -1.16
CA THR A 13 -3.12 -13.25 -0.03
C THR A 13 -3.74 -13.94 1.18
N CYS A 14 -2.89 -14.49 2.04
CA CYS A 14 -3.31 -15.16 3.27
C CYS A 14 -3.08 -14.24 4.47
N VAL A 15 -4.10 -14.07 5.30
CA VAL A 15 -4.00 -13.25 6.52
C VAL A 15 -2.93 -13.80 7.46
N GLY A 16 -2.00 -12.94 7.86
CA GLY A 16 -0.92 -13.25 8.80
C GLY A 16 0.30 -13.98 8.19
N ASP A 17 0.22 -14.48 6.96
CA ASP A 17 1.31 -15.20 6.30
C ASP A 17 2.23 -14.23 5.54
N LEU A 18 3.05 -13.51 6.28
CA LEU A 18 3.96 -12.51 5.72
C LEU A 18 4.96 -13.10 4.71
N ASP A 19 5.41 -14.34 4.93
CA ASP A 19 6.42 -14.98 4.07
C ASP A 19 5.84 -15.38 2.72
N SER A 20 4.70 -16.06 2.72
CA SER A 20 4.03 -16.45 1.48
C SER A 20 3.57 -15.24 0.68
N ASN A 21 2.99 -14.23 1.35
CA ASN A 21 2.55 -13.00 0.71
C ASN A 21 3.73 -12.24 0.09
N ALA A 22 4.85 -12.11 0.80
CA ALA A 22 6.07 -11.50 0.27
C ALA A 22 6.61 -12.27 -0.94
N GLY A 23 6.61 -13.59 -0.90
CA GLY A 23 6.98 -14.43 -2.05
C GLY A 23 6.08 -14.23 -3.26
N LYS A 24 4.77 -14.04 -3.05
CA LYS A 24 3.82 -13.68 -4.12
C LYS A 24 4.16 -12.30 -4.69
N ILE A 25 4.38 -11.29 -3.84
CA ILE A 25 4.76 -9.93 -4.26
C ILE A 25 6.01 -9.98 -5.15
N MET A 26 7.10 -10.61 -4.69
CA MET A 26 8.34 -10.75 -5.46
C MET A 26 8.10 -11.35 -6.85
N ARG A 27 7.31 -12.41 -6.92
CA ARG A 27 6.98 -13.10 -8.17
C ARG A 27 6.26 -12.21 -9.17
N TYR A 28 5.28 -11.43 -8.69
CA TYR A 28 4.50 -10.52 -9.53
C TYR A 28 5.30 -9.29 -9.95
N VAL A 29 6.17 -8.76 -9.10
CA VAL A 29 7.09 -7.67 -9.46
C VAL A 29 8.05 -8.11 -10.57
N ARG A 30 8.67 -9.30 -10.45
CA ARG A 30 9.54 -9.85 -11.52
C ARG A 30 8.80 -9.99 -12.85
N ARG A 31 7.55 -10.47 -12.81
CA ARG A 31 6.71 -10.59 -14.01
C ARG A 31 6.35 -9.22 -14.61
N ALA A 32 6.02 -8.24 -13.78
CA ALA A 32 5.72 -6.88 -14.20
C ALA A 32 6.93 -6.20 -14.85
N ALA A 33 8.11 -6.37 -14.25
CA ALA A 33 9.39 -5.87 -14.78
C ALA A 33 9.69 -6.43 -16.18
N GLN A 34 9.47 -7.74 -16.40
CA GLN A 34 9.63 -8.38 -17.71
C GLN A 34 8.69 -7.79 -18.77
N GLN A 35 7.58 -7.20 -18.36
CA GLN A 35 6.62 -6.51 -19.25
C GLN A 35 6.90 -5.00 -19.36
N GLY A 36 8.01 -4.52 -18.79
CA GLY A 36 8.43 -3.12 -18.84
C GLY A 36 7.64 -2.19 -17.94
N ALA A 37 7.02 -2.70 -16.86
CA ALA A 37 6.38 -1.85 -15.87
C ALA A 37 7.41 -1.02 -15.11
N GLN A 38 7.07 0.22 -14.80
CA GLN A 38 7.86 1.14 -13.98
C GLN A 38 7.25 1.30 -12.59
N VAL A 39 5.94 1.12 -12.49
CA VAL A 39 5.18 1.14 -11.23
C VAL A 39 4.42 -0.18 -11.10
N VAL A 40 4.57 -0.86 -9.96
CA VAL A 40 3.82 -2.08 -9.66
C VAL A 40 2.98 -1.85 -8.42
N VAL A 41 1.69 -2.05 -8.52
CA VAL A 41 0.72 -1.73 -7.48
C VAL A 41 0.01 -2.97 -7.01
N PHE A 42 -0.01 -3.17 -5.71
CA PHE A 42 -0.69 -4.26 -5.04
C PHE A 42 -1.92 -3.76 -4.26
N PRO A 43 -2.92 -4.61 -4.00
CA PRO A 43 -4.09 -4.26 -3.21
C PRO A 43 -3.78 -3.76 -1.80
N GLU A 44 -4.77 -3.14 -1.17
CA GLU A 44 -4.78 -2.80 0.25
C GLU A 44 -4.37 -4.01 1.10
N MET A 45 -3.48 -3.79 2.09
CA MET A 45 -2.99 -4.81 3.04
C MET A 45 -2.43 -6.10 2.42
N THR A 46 -1.95 -6.07 1.20
CA THR A 46 -1.43 -7.24 0.49
C THR A 46 -0.36 -8.01 1.26
N LEU A 47 0.56 -7.32 1.94
CA LEU A 47 1.63 -7.99 2.68
C LEU A 47 1.11 -8.75 3.90
N THR A 48 0.09 -8.24 4.56
CA THR A 48 -0.46 -8.81 5.79
C THR A 48 -1.67 -9.69 5.57
N GLY A 49 -2.29 -9.61 4.38
CA GLY A 49 -3.64 -10.09 4.12
C GLY A 49 -4.71 -9.15 4.71
N TYR A 50 -5.94 -9.19 4.17
CA TYR A 50 -7.06 -8.38 4.61
C TYR A 50 -8.33 -9.23 4.76
N PRO A 51 -9.12 -9.04 5.82
CA PRO A 51 -8.87 -8.17 7.00
C PRO A 51 -7.94 -8.84 8.03
N ILE A 52 -7.03 -8.06 8.62
CA ILE A 52 -6.07 -8.58 9.60
C ILE A 52 -6.58 -8.58 11.05
N GLU A 53 -7.73 -7.96 11.29
CA GLU A 53 -8.42 -7.95 12.57
C GLU A 53 -7.46 -7.64 13.76
N ASP A 54 -7.60 -8.36 14.85
CA ASP A 54 -6.83 -8.18 16.08
C ASP A 54 -5.32 -8.43 15.94
N LEU A 55 -4.86 -9.04 14.83
CA LEU A 55 -3.43 -9.14 14.56
C LEU A 55 -2.77 -7.74 14.45
N ALA A 56 -3.50 -6.74 13.92
CA ALA A 56 -3.02 -5.37 13.85
C ALA A 56 -2.66 -4.79 15.22
N LEU A 57 -3.36 -5.18 16.28
CA LEU A 57 -3.12 -4.69 17.64
C LEU A 57 -1.82 -5.24 18.25
N ARG A 58 -1.29 -6.35 17.72
CA ARG A 58 -0.05 -6.95 18.23
C ARG A 58 1.18 -6.20 17.71
N ALA A 59 1.89 -5.52 18.60
CA ALA A 59 3.10 -4.76 18.25
C ALA A 59 4.18 -5.65 17.58
N THR A 60 4.29 -6.92 18.01
CA THR A 60 5.22 -7.89 17.41
C THR A 60 4.88 -8.21 15.97
N PHE A 61 3.59 -8.32 15.63
CA PHE A 61 3.13 -8.54 14.25
C PHE A 61 3.43 -7.31 13.37
N ARG A 62 3.10 -6.09 13.84
CA ARG A 62 3.43 -4.86 13.12
C ARG A 62 4.93 -4.71 12.86
N LYS A 63 5.77 -5.04 13.86
CA LYS A 63 7.22 -5.05 13.69
C LYS A 63 7.67 -6.10 12.66
N ALA A 64 7.09 -7.29 12.67
CA ALA A 64 7.37 -8.33 11.68
C ALA A 64 6.98 -7.88 10.26
N ALA A 65 5.79 -7.27 10.09
CA ALA A 65 5.35 -6.72 8.81
C ALA A 65 6.28 -5.61 8.30
N TRP A 66 6.71 -4.69 9.16
CA TRP A 66 7.69 -3.66 8.82
C TRP A 66 9.04 -4.25 8.40
N ASN A 67 9.56 -5.22 9.15
CA ASN A 67 10.80 -5.92 8.80
C ASN A 67 10.68 -6.64 7.45
N LYS A 68 9.51 -7.24 7.17
CA LYS A 68 9.25 -7.92 5.91
C LYS A 68 9.16 -6.93 4.72
N ALA A 69 8.58 -5.75 4.91
CA ALA A 69 8.57 -4.70 3.90
C ALA A 69 10.01 -4.21 3.57
N ASN A 70 10.86 -4.01 4.59
CA ASN A 70 12.26 -3.65 4.38
C ASN A 70 13.03 -4.78 3.68
N TRP A 71 12.80 -6.03 4.07
CA TRP A 71 13.39 -7.19 3.39
C TRP A 71 12.99 -7.22 1.92
N LEU A 72 11.70 -7.02 1.59
CA LEU A 72 11.23 -6.94 0.20
C LEU A 72 11.97 -5.88 -0.59
N ALA A 73 12.15 -4.67 -0.05
CA ALA A 73 12.86 -3.60 -0.72
C ALA A 73 14.31 -4.00 -1.05
N THR A 74 15.00 -4.58 -0.06
CA THR A 74 16.39 -5.05 -0.22
C THR A 74 16.50 -6.16 -1.27
N GLU A 75 15.61 -7.17 -1.23
CA GLU A 75 15.62 -8.27 -2.21
C GLU A 75 15.30 -7.80 -3.63
N LEU A 76 14.36 -6.86 -3.78
CA LEU A 76 14.06 -6.29 -5.09
C LEU A 76 15.27 -5.57 -5.68
N ALA A 77 16.01 -4.81 -4.88
CA ALA A 77 17.23 -4.16 -5.34
C ALA A 77 18.33 -5.20 -5.67
N ALA A 78 18.48 -6.26 -4.87
CA ALA A 78 19.41 -7.35 -5.15
C ALA A 78 19.09 -8.11 -6.45
N ASP A 79 17.81 -8.20 -6.81
CA ASP A 79 17.34 -8.75 -8.10
C ASP A 79 17.53 -7.78 -9.29
N GLY A 80 18.09 -6.58 -9.07
CA GLY A 80 18.23 -5.54 -10.09
C GLY A 80 16.92 -4.81 -10.43
N LEU A 81 15.94 -4.84 -9.55
CA LEU A 81 14.62 -4.24 -9.69
C LEU A 81 14.42 -3.00 -8.79
N GLY A 82 15.51 -2.43 -8.27
CA GLY A 82 15.48 -1.28 -7.37
C GLY A 82 14.87 -0.03 -7.98
N ASP A 83 15.01 0.17 -9.28
CA ASP A 83 14.48 1.34 -10.00
C ASP A 83 12.94 1.35 -10.12
N LEU A 84 12.29 0.24 -9.82
CA LEU A 84 10.82 0.17 -9.86
C LEU A 84 10.21 0.86 -8.63
N PHE A 85 9.06 1.51 -8.83
CA PHE A 85 8.20 1.93 -7.74
C PHE A 85 7.21 0.82 -7.41
N VAL A 86 7.42 0.12 -6.29
CA VAL A 86 6.56 -1.00 -5.89
C VAL A 86 5.70 -0.56 -4.70
N VAL A 87 4.40 -0.43 -4.94
CA VAL A 87 3.41 0.07 -3.96
C VAL A 87 2.70 -1.12 -3.32
N VAL A 88 2.86 -1.28 -2.01
CA VAL A 88 2.39 -2.46 -1.26
C VAL A 88 1.56 -2.03 -0.05
N GLY A 89 0.35 -2.56 0.06
CA GLY A 89 -0.47 -2.41 1.26
C GLY A 89 0.03 -3.27 2.43
N THR A 90 0.07 -2.70 3.63
CA THR A 90 0.55 -3.35 4.85
C THR A 90 -0.02 -2.69 6.11
N VAL A 91 0.36 -3.15 7.29
CA VAL A 91 0.08 -2.48 8.56
C VAL A 91 1.26 -1.60 8.97
N GLY A 92 0.95 -0.36 9.34
CA GLY A 92 1.90 0.58 9.94
C GLY A 92 1.73 0.71 11.46
N THR A 93 2.57 1.54 12.05
CA THR A 93 2.44 1.97 13.44
C THR A 93 2.54 3.49 13.49
N ASP A 94 1.58 4.11 14.14
CA ASP A 94 1.63 5.52 14.50
C ASP A 94 2.77 5.75 15.50
N ARG A 95 3.63 6.72 15.23
CA ARG A 95 4.85 6.96 16.05
C ARG A 95 4.53 7.63 17.39
N GLU A 96 3.43 8.38 17.45
CA GLU A 96 3.07 9.14 18.66
C GLU A 96 2.20 8.29 19.61
N THR A 97 1.22 7.61 19.04
CA THR A 97 0.21 6.86 19.82
C THR A 97 0.51 5.37 19.92
N SER A 98 1.45 4.86 19.13
CA SER A 98 1.75 3.43 18.98
C SER A 98 0.56 2.58 18.47
N LYS A 99 -0.50 3.22 17.99
CA LYS A 99 -1.65 2.54 17.41
C LYS A 99 -1.34 2.02 15.98
N PRO A 100 -2.02 0.97 15.52
CA PRO A 100 -1.87 0.50 14.14
C PRO A 100 -2.42 1.53 13.13
N ARG A 101 -1.88 1.48 11.93
CA ARG A 101 -2.30 2.23 10.74
C ARG A 101 -2.56 1.25 9.60
N ASN A 102 -3.63 1.45 8.84
CA ASN A 102 -3.77 0.86 7.52
C ASN A 102 -2.88 1.67 6.58
N ARG A 103 -1.79 1.06 6.12
CA ARG A 103 -0.69 1.76 5.45
C ARG A 103 -0.36 1.15 4.11
N LEU A 104 -0.06 1.97 3.14
CA LEU A 104 0.75 1.59 2.00
C LEU A 104 2.20 2.02 2.19
N VAL A 105 3.10 1.26 1.62
CA VAL A 105 4.52 1.62 1.50
C VAL A 105 4.92 1.60 0.04
N VAL A 106 5.85 2.47 -0.32
CA VAL A 106 6.51 2.48 -1.63
C VAL A 106 7.92 1.96 -1.45
N LEU A 107 8.25 0.86 -2.11
CA LEU A 107 9.58 0.29 -2.14
C LEU A 107 10.30 0.80 -3.39
N HIS A 108 11.45 1.42 -3.21
CA HIS A 108 12.28 1.97 -4.28
C HIS A 108 13.73 2.06 -3.79
N ASP A 109 14.71 1.91 -4.67
CA ASP A 109 16.14 1.98 -4.36
C ASP A 109 16.59 1.13 -3.15
N GLY A 110 15.98 -0.06 -2.99
CA GLY A 110 16.33 -0.98 -1.91
C GLY A 110 15.84 -0.58 -0.52
N VAL A 111 15.00 0.43 -0.40
CA VAL A 111 14.45 0.91 0.87
C VAL A 111 12.93 1.06 0.84
N VAL A 112 12.32 1.12 2.01
CA VAL A 112 10.95 1.66 2.14
C VAL A 112 11.07 3.18 2.01
N TRP A 113 10.85 3.66 0.78
CA TRP A 113 11.13 5.04 0.38
C TRP A 113 10.07 6.03 0.87
N ALA A 114 8.79 5.65 0.83
CA ALA A 114 7.66 6.47 1.26
C ALA A 114 6.52 5.63 1.85
N GLY A 115 5.55 6.27 2.48
CA GLY A 115 4.36 5.61 2.97
C GLY A 115 3.20 6.58 3.20
N TYR A 116 1.99 6.08 2.98
CA TYR A 116 0.72 6.78 3.21
C TYR A 116 -0.15 5.98 4.15
N ASP A 117 -0.83 6.65 5.07
CA ASP A 117 -1.76 6.06 6.03
C ASP A 117 -3.20 6.44 5.66
N LYS A 118 -4.05 5.44 5.53
CA LYS A 118 -5.50 5.60 5.27
C LYS A 118 -6.14 6.57 6.26
N HIS A 119 -6.94 7.49 5.75
CA HIS A 119 -7.63 8.48 6.56
C HIS A 119 -9.02 8.02 6.99
N PHE A 120 -9.86 7.66 6.03
CA PHE A 120 -11.21 7.19 6.31
C PHE A 120 -11.23 5.70 6.63
N LEU A 121 -11.72 5.37 7.81
CA LEU A 121 -11.72 4.03 8.37
C LEU A 121 -13.16 3.51 8.43
N PRO A 122 -13.60 2.68 7.46
CA PRO A 122 -14.97 2.21 7.40
C PRO A 122 -15.31 1.33 8.60
N ASN A 123 -16.56 1.48 9.09
CA ASN A 123 -17.10 0.72 10.22
C ASN A 123 -18.55 0.30 9.92
N TYR A 124 -18.76 -0.30 8.74
CA TYR A 124 -20.05 -0.77 8.26
C TYR A 124 -19.86 -2.07 7.46
N GLY A 125 -20.94 -2.86 7.33
CA GLY A 125 -20.89 -4.14 6.63
C GLY A 125 -19.87 -5.09 7.26
N VAL A 126 -18.88 -5.49 6.46
CA VAL A 126 -17.77 -6.39 6.88
C VAL A 126 -16.58 -5.62 7.45
N PHE A 127 -16.62 -4.29 7.45
CA PHE A 127 -15.50 -3.45 7.87
C PHE A 127 -15.60 -3.08 9.35
N ASP A 128 -14.49 -3.20 10.09
CA ASP A 128 -14.35 -2.77 11.49
C ASP A 128 -13.00 -2.06 11.69
N GLU A 129 -12.68 -1.13 10.78
CA GLU A 129 -11.36 -0.48 10.78
C GLU A 129 -11.24 0.61 11.85
N PHE A 130 -12.32 1.32 12.15
CA PHE A 130 -12.30 2.41 13.13
C PHE A 130 -11.89 1.94 14.53
N ARG A 131 -12.27 0.73 14.93
CA ARG A 131 -11.88 0.12 16.20
C ARG A 131 -10.39 -0.22 16.26
N ILE A 132 -9.80 -0.57 15.10
CA ILE A 132 -8.47 -1.17 15.00
C ILE A 132 -7.43 -0.10 14.71
N PHE A 133 -7.66 0.73 13.69
CA PHE A 133 -6.65 1.65 13.16
C PHE A 133 -6.83 3.08 13.65
N SER A 134 -5.75 3.85 13.58
CA SER A 134 -5.78 5.30 13.69
C SER A 134 -5.75 5.93 12.30
N PRO A 135 -6.52 7.01 12.04
CA PRO A 135 -6.54 7.67 10.74
C PRO A 135 -5.24 8.40 10.42
N GLY A 136 -4.78 8.32 9.17
CA GLY A 136 -3.75 9.18 8.62
C GLY A 136 -4.24 10.62 8.50
N ASN A 137 -3.32 11.57 8.32
CA ASN A 137 -3.66 13.00 8.20
C ASN A 137 -2.79 13.75 7.17
N LYS A 138 -2.15 13.04 6.26
CA LYS A 138 -1.27 13.63 5.24
C LYS A 138 -1.59 13.05 3.89
N SER A 139 -1.72 13.92 2.89
CA SER A 139 -1.72 13.52 1.48
C SER A 139 -0.33 13.06 1.04
N MET A 140 -0.26 12.28 -0.03
CA MET A 140 0.98 11.82 -0.62
C MET A 140 0.91 11.90 -2.14
N VAL A 141 1.96 12.47 -2.74
CA VAL A 141 2.19 12.50 -4.19
C VAL A 141 3.55 11.87 -4.47
N LEU A 142 3.56 10.94 -5.41
CA LEU A 142 4.78 10.32 -5.95
C LEU A 142 5.14 11.05 -7.25
N ASP A 143 6.40 11.41 -7.41
CA ASP A 143 6.93 11.82 -8.72
C ASP A 143 7.59 10.60 -9.38
N VAL A 144 7.04 10.18 -10.50
CA VAL A 144 7.57 9.06 -11.28
C VAL A 144 7.84 9.56 -12.70
N ASN A 145 9.10 9.75 -13.03
CA ASN A 145 9.51 10.23 -14.36
C ASN A 145 8.83 11.54 -14.80
N GLY A 146 8.56 12.43 -13.85
CA GLY A 146 7.91 13.72 -14.07
C GLY A 146 6.38 13.68 -14.07
N ALA A 147 5.75 12.52 -13.88
CA ALA A 147 4.32 12.45 -13.63
C ALA A 147 4.04 12.46 -12.11
N ARG A 148 3.08 13.25 -11.71
CA ARG A 148 2.66 13.44 -10.32
C ARG A 148 1.48 12.54 -10.00
N ILE A 149 1.72 11.53 -9.17
CA ILE A 149 0.75 10.48 -8.86
C ILE A 149 0.30 10.64 -7.41
N GLY A 150 -0.94 11.10 -7.21
CA GLY A 150 -1.58 11.07 -5.91
C GLY A 150 -1.93 9.65 -5.50
N VAL A 151 -1.91 9.34 -4.21
CA VAL A 151 -2.26 8.01 -3.71
C VAL A 151 -3.38 8.07 -2.67
N ALA A 152 -4.20 7.02 -2.65
CA ALA A 152 -5.29 6.83 -1.72
C ALA A 152 -5.47 5.36 -1.36
N ILE A 153 -6.15 5.06 -0.26
CA ILE A 153 -6.54 3.70 0.13
C ILE A 153 -8.06 3.62 0.25
N CYS A 154 -8.68 2.86 -0.64
CA CYS A 154 -10.06 2.39 -0.60
C CYS A 154 -11.07 3.48 -0.21
N GLU A 155 -11.51 3.51 1.05
CA GLU A 155 -12.53 4.44 1.58
C GLU A 155 -12.17 5.92 1.38
N ASP A 156 -10.88 6.25 1.23
CA ASP A 156 -10.43 7.62 1.05
C ASP A 156 -10.99 8.31 -0.20
N ILE A 157 -11.47 7.54 -1.18
CA ILE A 157 -12.08 8.09 -2.41
C ILE A 157 -13.62 8.07 -2.39
N TRP A 158 -14.23 7.55 -1.32
CA TRP A 158 -15.68 7.44 -1.20
C TRP A 158 -16.33 8.52 -0.32
N GLN A 159 -15.50 9.28 0.39
CA GLN A 159 -15.94 10.32 1.29
C GLN A 159 -15.32 11.68 0.94
N ASP A 160 -16.07 12.75 1.15
CA ASP A 160 -15.59 14.11 0.96
C ASP A 160 -14.61 14.54 2.07
N GLY A 161 -13.61 15.33 1.70
CA GLY A 161 -12.62 15.85 2.66
C GLY A 161 -11.41 14.94 2.83
N GLY A 162 -10.77 15.04 4.00
CA GLY A 162 -9.54 14.32 4.29
C GLY A 162 -8.35 14.73 3.41
N PRO A 163 -7.19 14.05 3.56
CA PRO A 163 -5.98 14.40 2.82
C PRO A 163 -6.09 14.24 1.29
N VAL A 164 -6.99 13.37 0.81
CA VAL A 164 -7.19 13.17 -0.64
C VAL A 164 -7.81 14.41 -1.30
N ALA A 165 -8.63 15.18 -0.57
CA ALA A 165 -9.22 16.41 -1.08
C ALA A 165 -8.17 17.51 -1.38
N GLU A 166 -6.96 17.41 -0.83
CA GLU A 166 -5.85 18.34 -1.08
C GLU A 166 -5.08 18.03 -2.39
N LEU A 167 -5.26 16.83 -2.96
CA LEU A 167 -4.49 16.37 -4.12
C LEU A 167 -4.68 17.22 -5.38
N PRO A 168 -5.90 17.73 -5.71
CA PRO A 168 -6.06 18.61 -6.87
C PRO A 168 -5.20 19.88 -6.81
N GLU A 169 -5.04 20.46 -5.61
CA GLU A 169 -4.19 21.65 -5.41
C GLU A 169 -2.70 21.32 -5.59
N GLN A 170 -2.33 20.05 -5.46
CA GLN A 170 -0.99 19.56 -5.67
C GLN A 170 -0.69 19.20 -7.14
N HIS A 171 -1.61 19.53 -8.07
CA HIS A 171 -1.45 19.32 -9.52
C HIS A 171 -1.04 17.90 -9.88
N ILE A 172 -1.81 16.90 -9.41
CA ILE A 172 -1.60 15.50 -9.78
C ILE A 172 -2.08 15.22 -11.20
N ASP A 173 -1.35 14.35 -11.90
CA ASP A 173 -1.72 13.84 -13.23
C ASP A 173 -2.62 12.60 -13.15
N LEU A 174 -2.46 11.81 -12.07
CA LEU A 174 -3.15 10.55 -11.85
C LEU A 174 -3.42 10.35 -10.35
N LEU A 175 -4.58 9.80 -10.02
CA LEU A 175 -4.86 9.24 -8.69
C LEU A 175 -4.76 7.71 -8.74
N LEU A 176 -3.90 7.17 -7.89
CA LEU A 176 -3.73 5.75 -7.68
C LEU A 176 -4.44 5.34 -6.39
N THR A 177 -5.41 4.43 -6.49
CA THR A 177 -6.13 3.92 -5.32
C THR A 177 -5.92 2.42 -5.17
N MET A 178 -5.68 1.98 -3.93
CA MET A 178 -5.51 0.57 -3.58
C MET A 178 -6.66 0.11 -2.73
N ASN A 179 -7.39 -0.89 -3.21
CA ASN A 179 -8.62 -1.36 -2.60
C ASN A 179 -8.50 -2.81 -2.11
N GLY A 180 -9.20 -3.10 -1.00
CA GLY A 180 -9.49 -4.45 -0.50
C GLY A 180 -11.00 -4.71 -0.45
N SER A 181 -11.74 -4.23 -1.44
CA SER A 181 -13.21 -4.33 -1.47
C SER A 181 -13.68 -5.79 -1.52
N PRO A 182 -14.72 -6.16 -0.74
CA PRO A 182 -15.30 -7.49 -0.80
C PRO A 182 -16.03 -7.71 -2.13
N TYR A 183 -16.09 -8.97 -2.55
CA TYR A 183 -16.99 -9.39 -3.62
C TYR A 183 -18.34 -9.76 -3.02
N GLU A 184 -19.41 -9.20 -3.56
CA GLU A 184 -20.80 -9.54 -3.18
C GLU A 184 -21.52 -10.09 -4.42
N GLU A 185 -22.16 -11.25 -4.26
CA GLU A 185 -23.15 -11.74 -5.23
C GLU A 185 -24.47 -11.02 -4.98
N GLY A 186 -24.93 -10.24 -5.98
CA GLY A 186 -26.22 -9.54 -5.98
C GLY A 186 -27.39 -10.44 -6.40
#